data_aa0573598612a4b97ce89aedcdceffa6
#
_entry.id   aa0573598612a4b97ce89aedcdceffa6
#
_cell.length_a   1.000
_cell.length_b   1.000
_cell.length_c   1.000
_cell.angle_alpha   90.00
_cell.angle_beta   90.00
_cell.angle_gamma   90.00
#
_symmetry.space_group_name_H-M   'P 1'
#
loop_
_entity.id
_entity.type
_entity.pdbx_description
1 polymer ?
#
loop_
_entity_poly.entity_id
_entity_poly.type
_entity_poly.pdbx_seq_one_letter_code
_entity_poly.pdbx_strand_id
1 'polypeptide(L)'
;MKKILIGFGFFLSVTSCSLDTVPTSQYVEGNFWKSPEQIEAGLVACYNTMYNVYMYGSNLIFSETGTPNAYNYNGTYGWRVIGDGTVNSINSGIVNGKWGACYQGIGRCNTFIAGAPSFTISEDEKKEMVGEAKFLRALYYFDLTNMYGDAPLILDKPDVNTQSFLPRDPKTKITTQIIQDLNDAFTALPPTSSQIGRANKWAAKALLARVYLYNEMWEEAEKAAEAVIKSNKYSLFPDYRNLFSRDHENNQEVIFDVQYLYPTFVHSGDGLDIVLRQFNTIAPTLDLVMAYDMKDGSPYTSDQDLYTNRDPRFYATIVYPGATYMGQIVTEDKFVNTGYTFKKYSRYDTAEATLDDKNDINIILMRYADILMIYAEARNERLSEPDQSVYDAINEVRNRPSVKMPLFDKTKDNFTKEQMREKYAMNDVLNLPVKAGTTMIFAVGKLQKN
;
A
#
# COMPACT_ATOMS: atom_id res chain seq x y z
N MET A 1 -19.43 -1.00 -98.41
CA MET A 1 -20.24 -0.91 -97.19
C MET A 1 -19.26 -1.08 -96.02
N LYS A 2 -18.83 0.02 -95.35
CA LYS A 2 -17.94 0.01 -94.23
C LYS A 2 -18.79 0.06 -92.93
N LYS A 3 -18.68 -0.93 -92.06
CA LYS A 3 -19.34 -0.94 -90.76
C LYS A 3 -18.39 -0.28 -89.72
N ILE A 4 -18.86 0.82 -89.16
CA ILE A 4 -18.20 1.50 -88.06
C ILE A 4 -18.69 0.84 -86.77
N LEU A 5 -17.76 0.25 -85.95
CA LEU A 5 -18.03 -0.21 -84.64
C LEU A 5 -17.73 0.93 -83.65
N ILE A 6 -18.71 1.41 -82.94
CA ILE A 6 -18.56 2.39 -81.87
C ILE A 6 -18.39 1.58 -80.57
N GLY A 7 -17.17 1.60 -80.00
CA GLY A 7 -16.87 1.02 -78.71
C GLY A 7 -17.29 1.97 -77.59
N PHE A 8 -18.24 1.56 -76.75
CA PHE A 8 -18.68 2.28 -75.55
C PHE A 8 -17.76 1.89 -74.39
N GLY A 9 -16.82 2.77 -74.05
CA GLY A 9 -15.94 2.59 -72.91
C GLY A 9 -16.70 2.90 -71.60
N PHE A 10 -16.93 1.88 -70.80
CA PHE A 10 -17.53 2.00 -69.47
C PHE A 10 -16.41 2.37 -68.47
N PHE A 11 -16.34 3.63 -68.00
CA PHE A 11 -15.44 4.10 -67.00
C PHE A 11 -16.05 3.69 -65.62
N LEU A 12 -15.59 2.61 -65.03
CA LEU A 12 -15.88 2.28 -63.65
C LEU A 12 -15.03 3.19 -62.73
N SER A 13 -15.63 4.23 -62.20
CA SER A 13 -15.08 4.98 -61.07
C SER A 13 -15.21 4.13 -59.78
N VAL A 14 -14.14 3.45 -59.39
CA VAL A 14 -14.01 2.83 -58.06
C VAL A 14 -13.85 3.96 -57.04
N THR A 15 -14.96 4.45 -56.51
CA THR A 15 -14.91 5.18 -55.23
C THR A 15 -14.60 4.16 -54.15
N SER A 16 -13.33 4.13 -53.73
CA SER A 16 -12.92 3.42 -52.52
C SER A 16 -13.61 4.07 -51.33
N CYS A 17 -14.72 3.48 -50.88
CA CYS A 17 -15.20 3.74 -49.53
C CYS A 17 -14.15 3.19 -48.56
N SER A 18 -13.52 4.05 -47.79
CA SER A 18 -12.75 3.58 -46.64
C SER A 18 -13.72 2.89 -45.66
N LEU A 19 -13.54 1.59 -45.48
CA LEU A 19 -14.32 0.77 -44.54
C LEU A 19 -13.80 0.92 -43.09
N ASP A 20 -13.23 2.06 -42.76
CA ASP A 20 -12.88 2.40 -41.37
C ASP A 20 -14.16 2.78 -40.59
N THR A 21 -15.05 1.81 -40.47
CA THR A 21 -16.21 1.92 -39.59
C THR A 21 -15.74 1.64 -38.16
N VAL A 22 -15.67 2.69 -37.37
CA VAL A 22 -15.49 2.56 -35.93
C VAL A 22 -16.67 1.77 -35.36
N PRO A 23 -16.47 0.60 -34.73
CA PRO A 23 -17.55 -0.16 -34.13
C PRO A 23 -18.36 0.71 -33.15
N THR A 24 -19.66 0.86 -33.40
CA THR A 24 -20.53 1.65 -32.50
C THR A 24 -20.96 0.88 -31.25
N SER A 25 -20.79 -0.44 -31.27
CA SER A 25 -21.12 -1.36 -30.16
C SER A 25 -19.94 -1.69 -29.24
N GLN A 26 -18.74 -1.22 -29.55
CA GLN A 26 -17.55 -1.43 -28.77
C GLN A 26 -16.81 -0.11 -28.56
N TYR A 27 -16.26 0.09 -27.36
CA TYR A 27 -15.40 1.23 -27.10
C TYR A 27 -14.04 0.99 -27.77
N VAL A 28 -13.67 1.89 -28.67
CA VAL A 28 -12.36 1.97 -29.29
C VAL A 28 -11.75 3.33 -28.97
N GLU A 29 -10.44 3.46 -29.09
CA GLU A 29 -9.72 4.69 -28.71
C GLU A 29 -10.33 5.97 -29.31
N GLY A 30 -10.82 5.91 -30.55
CA GLY A 30 -11.40 7.07 -31.26
C GLY A 30 -12.76 7.54 -30.73
N ASN A 31 -13.48 6.75 -29.92
CA ASN A 31 -14.80 7.09 -29.39
C ASN A 31 -14.90 7.02 -27.84
N PHE A 32 -13.85 6.60 -27.12
CA PHE A 32 -13.90 6.35 -25.68
C PHE A 32 -13.92 7.64 -24.83
N TRP A 33 -13.18 8.67 -25.20
CA TRP A 33 -12.97 9.87 -24.37
C TRP A 33 -14.00 10.99 -24.62
N LYS A 34 -15.25 10.68 -24.94
CA LYS A 34 -16.23 11.64 -25.46
C LYS A 34 -17.30 12.08 -24.47
N SER A 35 -17.43 11.41 -23.33
CA SER A 35 -18.36 11.84 -22.28
C SER A 35 -17.68 11.85 -20.91
N PRO A 36 -18.16 12.67 -19.96
CA PRO A 36 -17.64 12.67 -18.58
C PRO A 36 -17.67 11.28 -17.94
N GLU A 37 -18.70 10.48 -18.20
CA GLU A 37 -18.85 9.12 -17.65
C GLU A 37 -17.79 8.17 -18.20
N GLN A 38 -17.41 8.31 -19.48
CA GLN A 38 -16.36 7.51 -20.09
C GLN A 38 -14.98 7.89 -19.55
N ILE A 39 -14.74 9.18 -19.36
CA ILE A 39 -13.50 9.70 -18.77
C ILE A 39 -13.39 9.20 -17.33
N GLU A 40 -14.48 9.31 -16.55
CA GLU A 40 -14.56 8.78 -15.19
C GLU A 40 -14.28 7.27 -15.14
N ALA A 41 -14.91 6.48 -16.01
CA ALA A 41 -14.67 5.04 -16.10
C ALA A 41 -13.21 4.71 -16.41
N GLY A 42 -12.54 5.52 -17.25
CA GLY A 42 -11.11 5.38 -17.52
C GLY A 42 -10.24 5.61 -16.28
N LEU A 43 -10.57 6.61 -15.46
CA LEU A 43 -9.87 6.86 -14.19
C LEU A 43 -10.16 5.75 -13.15
N VAL A 44 -11.42 5.33 -13.03
CA VAL A 44 -11.81 4.20 -12.19
C VAL A 44 -11.06 2.92 -12.57
N ALA A 45 -10.80 2.69 -13.86
CA ALA A 45 -9.99 1.56 -14.30
C ALA A 45 -8.54 1.62 -13.76
N CYS A 46 -7.96 2.82 -13.57
CA CYS A 46 -6.66 3.00 -12.92
C CYS A 46 -6.73 2.56 -11.45
N TYR A 47 -7.74 3.01 -10.69
CA TYR A 47 -7.97 2.61 -9.30
C TYR A 47 -8.28 1.12 -9.16
N ASN A 48 -9.05 0.54 -10.10
CA ASN A 48 -9.45 -0.86 -10.04
C ASN A 48 -8.27 -1.84 -9.99
N THR A 49 -7.08 -1.44 -10.43
CA THR A 49 -5.87 -2.26 -10.29
C THR A 49 -5.54 -2.54 -8.81
N MET A 50 -5.91 -1.66 -7.89
CA MET A 50 -5.67 -1.86 -6.46
C MET A 50 -6.41 -3.09 -5.89
N TYR A 51 -7.53 -3.49 -6.51
CA TYR A 51 -8.27 -4.70 -6.12
C TYR A 51 -7.65 -6.00 -6.64
N ASN A 52 -6.60 -5.92 -7.49
CA ASN A 52 -5.91 -7.12 -7.93
C ASN A 52 -5.34 -7.87 -6.72
N VAL A 53 -5.55 -9.18 -6.65
CA VAL A 53 -5.14 -10.02 -5.52
C VAL A 53 -3.63 -9.91 -5.21
N TYR A 54 -2.80 -9.61 -6.19
CA TYR A 54 -1.37 -9.39 -6.01
C TYR A 54 -0.99 -7.96 -5.64
N MET A 55 -1.95 -7.03 -5.54
CA MET A 55 -1.73 -5.64 -5.12
C MET A 55 -2.10 -5.45 -3.64
N TYR A 56 -3.30 -4.96 -3.36
CA TYR A 56 -3.68 -4.51 -2.02
C TYR A 56 -4.92 -5.22 -1.46
N GLY A 57 -5.27 -6.39 -2.00
CA GLY A 57 -6.30 -7.25 -1.44
C GLY A 57 -5.80 -8.00 -0.20
N SER A 58 -6.46 -9.09 0.15
CA SER A 58 -6.06 -9.97 1.27
C SER A 58 -4.59 -10.41 1.22
N ASN A 59 -3.99 -10.43 0.03
CA ASN A 59 -2.57 -10.75 -0.16
C ASN A 59 -1.62 -9.74 0.51
N LEU A 60 -2.03 -8.49 0.75
CA LEU A 60 -1.14 -7.51 1.35
C LEU A 60 -0.68 -7.94 2.76
N ILE A 61 -1.57 -8.51 3.57
CA ILE A 61 -1.21 -8.97 4.91
C ILE A 61 -0.21 -10.14 4.88
N PHE A 62 -0.16 -10.92 3.79
CA PHE A 62 0.82 -11.98 3.63
C PHE A 62 2.25 -11.47 3.45
N SER A 63 2.45 -10.18 3.12
CA SER A 63 3.79 -9.59 3.03
C SER A 63 4.56 -9.66 4.34
N GLU A 64 3.88 -9.71 5.49
CA GLU A 64 4.51 -9.90 6.80
C GLU A 64 5.24 -11.24 6.90
N THR A 65 4.83 -12.24 6.14
CA THR A 65 5.48 -13.56 6.14
C THR A 65 6.79 -13.59 5.34
N GLY A 66 7.13 -12.52 4.65
CA GLY A 66 8.46 -12.25 4.10
C GLY A 66 9.42 -11.61 5.10
N THR A 67 9.01 -11.46 6.38
CA THR A 67 9.75 -10.85 7.47
C THR A 67 9.79 -11.78 8.68
N PRO A 68 10.61 -11.51 9.71
CA PRO A 68 10.59 -12.27 10.96
C PRO A 68 9.29 -12.18 11.77
N ASN A 69 8.34 -11.30 11.39
CA ASN A 69 7.15 -11.05 12.19
C ASN A 69 6.07 -12.11 12.08
N ALA A 70 6.00 -12.78 10.93
CA ALA A 70 4.94 -13.74 10.68
C ALA A 70 5.43 -14.94 9.87
N TYR A 71 4.72 -16.04 10.04
CA TYR A 71 4.96 -17.30 9.36
C TYR A 71 3.75 -17.65 8.49
N ASN A 72 4.00 -18.13 7.26
CA ASN A 72 3.00 -18.69 6.36
C ASN A 72 3.26 -20.20 6.20
N TYR A 73 2.43 -21.03 6.82
CA TYR A 73 2.68 -22.48 6.84
C TYR A 73 2.34 -23.18 5.51
N ASN A 74 1.36 -22.69 4.77
CA ASN A 74 0.84 -23.40 3.58
C ASN A 74 1.34 -22.84 2.24
N GLY A 75 2.18 -21.80 2.25
CA GLY A 75 2.73 -21.22 1.03
C GLY A 75 1.74 -20.44 0.17
N THR A 76 0.56 -20.10 0.68
CA THR A 76 -0.46 -19.31 -0.03
C THR A 76 0.16 -18.06 -0.65
N TYR A 77 -0.19 -17.77 -1.89
CA TYR A 77 0.32 -16.68 -2.73
C TYR A 77 1.84 -16.69 -2.98
N GLY A 78 2.59 -17.66 -2.47
CA GLY A 78 4.04 -17.77 -2.70
C GLY A 78 4.91 -16.88 -1.82
N TRP A 79 4.38 -16.31 -0.72
CA TRP A 79 5.18 -15.53 0.22
C TRP A 79 6.14 -16.37 1.05
N ARG A 80 5.78 -17.62 1.35
CA ARG A 80 6.61 -18.52 2.15
C ARG A 80 8.02 -18.69 1.57
N VAL A 81 8.12 -18.88 0.26
CA VAL A 81 9.44 -19.07 -0.39
C VAL A 81 10.32 -17.81 -0.33
N ILE A 82 9.71 -16.62 -0.16
CA ILE A 82 10.44 -15.38 0.11
C ILE A 82 10.98 -15.39 1.54
N GLY A 83 10.13 -15.70 2.52
CA GLY A 83 10.53 -15.82 3.93
C GLY A 83 11.61 -16.91 4.15
N ASP A 84 11.48 -18.05 3.48
CA ASP A 84 12.45 -19.17 3.56
C ASP A 84 13.73 -18.93 2.73
N GLY A 85 13.80 -17.83 1.94
CA GLY A 85 14.94 -17.54 1.06
C GLY A 85 15.11 -18.50 -0.12
N THR A 86 14.08 -19.27 -0.47
CA THR A 86 14.09 -20.29 -1.54
C THR A 86 13.42 -19.84 -2.83
N VAL A 87 13.12 -18.54 -2.96
CA VAL A 87 12.45 -17.97 -4.12
C VAL A 87 13.24 -18.17 -5.42
N ASN A 88 12.54 -18.52 -6.48
CA ASN A 88 13.08 -18.59 -7.84
C ASN A 88 12.01 -18.12 -8.86
N SER A 89 12.35 -18.12 -10.14
CA SER A 89 11.49 -17.60 -11.21
C SER A 89 10.18 -18.37 -11.42
N ILE A 90 10.01 -19.54 -10.86
CA ILE A 90 8.85 -20.42 -11.10
C ILE A 90 8.06 -20.78 -9.84
N ASN A 91 8.61 -20.57 -8.64
CA ASN A 91 7.99 -21.06 -7.41
C ASN A 91 7.27 -20.01 -6.56
N SER A 92 7.20 -18.75 -7.03
CA SER A 92 6.53 -17.68 -6.28
C SER A 92 5.44 -17.01 -7.09
N GLY A 93 4.18 -17.31 -6.74
CA GLY A 93 3.01 -16.65 -7.35
C GLY A 93 3.02 -15.15 -7.16
N ILE A 94 3.41 -14.66 -5.97
CA ILE A 94 3.47 -13.22 -5.68
C ILE A 94 4.52 -12.50 -6.54
N VAL A 95 5.70 -13.10 -6.76
CA VAL A 95 6.76 -12.47 -7.57
C VAL A 95 6.30 -12.26 -9.01
N ASN A 96 5.66 -13.26 -9.61
CA ASN A 96 5.16 -13.14 -10.98
C ASN A 96 3.89 -12.29 -11.07
N GLY A 97 2.96 -12.50 -10.12
CA GLY A 97 1.67 -11.81 -10.12
C GLY A 97 1.79 -10.32 -9.84
N LYS A 98 2.63 -9.91 -8.89
CA LYS A 98 2.85 -8.50 -8.55
C LYS A 98 3.46 -7.72 -9.72
N TRP A 99 4.44 -8.30 -10.43
CA TRP A 99 5.00 -7.70 -11.63
C TRP A 99 3.93 -7.38 -12.67
N GLY A 100 3.11 -8.39 -13.01
CA GLY A 100 2.02 -8.22 -13.99
C GLY A 100 0.96 -7.22 -13.54
N ALA A 101 0.58 -7.24 -12.26
CA ALA A 101 -0.41 -6.32 -11.70
C ALA A 101 0.10 -4.87 -11.68
N CYS A 102 1.37 -4.62 -11.33
CA CYS A 102 1.97 -3.28 -11.40
C CYS A 102 1.94 -2.74 -12.84
N TYR A 103 2.39 -3.51 -13.82
CA TYR A 103 2.37 -3.07 -15.23
C TYR A 103 0.96 -2.92 -15.79
N GLN A 104 -0.01 -3.71 -15.34
CA GLN A 104 -1.41 -3.51 -15.68
C GLN A 104 -1.90 -2.12 -15.20
N GLY A 105 -1.59 -1.76 -13.97
CA GLY A 105 -1.93 -0.45 -13.40
C GLY A 105 -1.21 0.70 -14.12
N ILE A 106 0.09 0.56 -14.35
CA ILE A 106 0.89 1.53 -15.09
C ILE A 106 0.33 1.75 -16.50
N GLY A 107 0.01 0.67 -17.21
CA GLY A 107 -0.54 0.74 -18.56
C GLY A 107 -1.90 1.46 -18.60
N ARG A 108 -2.78 1.20 -17.63
CA ARG A 108 -4.08 1.91 -17.49
C ARG A 108 -3.86 3.40 -17.24
N CYS A 109 -2.95 3.76 -16.31
CA CYS A 109 -2.62 5.17 -16.04
C CYS A 109 -2.01 5.85 -17.28
N ASN A 110 -1.10 5.19 -17.99
CA ASN A 110 -0.51 5.73 -19.21
C ASN A 110 -1.57 5.97 -20.30
N THR A 111 -2.48 5.03 -20.47
CA THR A 111 -3.60 5.16 -21.43
C THR A 111 -4.50 6.34 -21.07
N PHE A 112 -4.83 6.50 -19.79
CA PHE A 112 -5.64 7.61 -19.30
C PHE A 112 -4.94 8.96 -19.51
N ILE A 113 -3.68 9.08 -19.09
CA ILE A 113 -2.89 10.31 -19.23
C ILE A 113 -2.74 10.70 -20.72
N ALA A 114 -2.46 9.72 -21.57
CA ALA A 114 -2.35 9.96 -23.02
C ALA A 114 -3.67 10.34 -23.69
N GLY A 115 -4.81 9.93 -23.11
CA GLY A 115 -6.14 10.32 -23.57
C GLY A 115 -6.54 11.75 -23.18
N ALA A 116 -5.89 12.34 -22.17
CA ALA A 116 -6.28 13.64 -21.58
C ALA A 116 -6.46 14.80 -22.60
N PRO A 117 -5.67 14.94 -23.68
CA PRO A 117 -5.91 15.97 -24.68
C PRO A 117 -7.28 15.91 -25.37
N SER A 118 -7.90 14.71 -25.35
CA SER A 118 -9.22 14.46 -25.98
C SER A 118 -10.39 14.58 -25.01
N PHE A 119 -10.15 14.88 -23.72
CA PHE A 119 -11.20 14.97 -22.72
C PHE A 119 -12.07 16.22 -22.94
N THR A 120 -13.38 16.03 -22.87
CA THR A 120 -14.41 17.07 -23.08
C THR A 120 -14.96 17.61 -21.76
N ILE A 121 -14.09 17.77 -20.76
CA ILE A 121 -14.37 18.33 -19.44
C ILE A 121 -13.58 19.62 -19.23
N SER A 122 -13.81 20.33 -18.11
CA SER A 122 -13.07 21.54 -17.80
C SER A 122 -11.56 21.26 -17.58
N GLU A 123 -10.71 22.26 -17.81
CA GLU A 123 -9.26 22.12 -17.65
C GLU A 123 -8.86 21.84 -16.19
N ASP A 124 -9.64 22.30 -15.20
CA ASP A 124 -9.37 22.02 -13.79
C ASP A 124 -9.73 20.59 -13.43
N GLU A 125 -10.90 20.09 -13.86
CA GLU A 125 -11.24 18.65 -13.72
C GLU A 125 -10.23 17.73 -14.42
N LYS A 126 -9.82 18.12 -15.63
CA LYS A 126 -8.77 17.37 -16.36
C LYS A 126 -7.46 17.31 -15.58
N LYS A 127 -7.00 18.44 -15.02
CA LYS A 127 -5.78 18.48 -14.21
C LYS A 127 -5.91 17.60 -12.97
N GLU A 128 -7.04 17.66 -12.27
CA GLU A 128 -7.30 16.83 -11.09
C GLU A 128 -7.26 15.34 -11.46
N MET A 129 -8.02 14.90 -12.46
CA MET A 129 -8.09 13.51 -12.88
C MET A 129 -6.74 12.97 -13.40
N VAL A 130 -5.99 13.77 -14.15
CA VAL A 130 -4.61 13.43 -14.57
C VAL A 130 -3.67 13.36 -13.35
N GLY A 131 -3.85 14.23 -12.38
CA GLY A 131 -3.13 14.20 -11.10
C GLY A 131 -3.36 12.89 -10.34
N GLU A 132 -4.60 12.41 -10.28
CA GLU A 132 -4.92 11.10 -9.69
C GLU A 132 -4.26 9.95 -10.45
N ALA A 133 -4.33 9.96 -11.79
CA ALA A 133 -3.70 8.93 -12.61
C ALA A 133 -2.16 8.90 -12.43
N LYS A 134 -1.52 10.07 -12.29
CA LYS A 134 -0.08 10.19 -11.98
C LYS A 134 0.24 9.68 -10.57
N PHE A 135 -0.58 10.01 -9.57
CA PHE A 135 -0.44 9.46 -8.22
C PHE A 135 -0.48 7.91 -8.23
N LEU A 136 -1.45 7.32 -8.93
CA LEU A 136 -1.57 5.87 -9.03
C LEU A 136 -0.41 5.25 -9.81
N ARG A 137 0.04 5.87 -10.90
CA ARG A 137 1.21 5.40 -11.65
C ARG A 137 2.47 5.39 -10.77
N ALA A 138 2.67 6.44 -10.02
CA ALA A 138 3.76 6.54 -9.06
C ALA A 138 3.67 5.46 -7.96
N LEU A 139 2.48 5.20 -7.43
CA LEU A 139 2.24 4.15 -6.43
C LEU A 139 2.60 2.76 -7.00
N TYR A 140 2.18 2.44 -8.23
CA TYR A 140 2.48 1.16 -8.87
C TYR A 140 3.96 1.00 -9.22
N TYR A 141 4.63 2.07 -9.67
CA TYR A 141 6.08 2.05 -9.87
C TYR A 141 6.86 1.95 -8.55
N PHE A 142 6.40 2.58 -7.49
CA PHE A 142 7.01 2.46 -6.17
C PHE A 142 6.96 1.01 -5.67
N ASP A 143 5.81 0.36 -5.77
CA ASP A 143 5.65 -1.05 -5.44
C ASP A 143 6.56 -1.95 -6.29
N LEU A 144 6.59 -1.70 -7.60
CA LEU A 144 7.41 -2.44 -8.54
C LEU A 144 8.91 -2.34 -8.18
N THR A 145 9.42 -1.13 -7.99
CA THR A 145 10.85 -0.92 -7.73
C THR A 145 11.28 -1.38 -6.34
N ASN A 146 10.37 -1.37 -5.36
CA ASN A 146 10.69 -1.89 -4.03
C ASN A 146 10.84 -3.41 -4.03
N MET A 147 10.10 -4.12 -4.88
CA MET A 147 10.18 -5.58 -4.93
C MET A 147 11.25 -6.08 -5.91
N TYR A 148 11.46 -5.40 -7.04
CA TYR A 148 12.28 -5.92 -8.13
C TYR A 148 13.53 -5.09 -8.45
N GLY A 149 13.69 -3.92 -7.83
CA GLY A 149 14.77 -3.00 -8.17
C GLY A 149 14.57 -2.38 -9.56
N ASP A 150 15.52 -2.61 -10.45
CA ASP A 150 15.47 -2.15 -11.83
C ASP A 150 14.30 -2.78 -12.60
N ALA A 151 13.63 -1.98 -13.43
CA ALA A 151 12.47 -2.41 -14.22
C ALA A 151 12.32 -1.51 -15.46
N PRO A 152 11.65 -1.93 -16.53
CA PRO A 152 11.36 -1.05 -17.67
C PRO A 152 10.53 0.17 -17.27
N LEU A 153 10.99 1.38 -17.57
CA LEU A 153 10.23 2.61 -17.41
C LEU A 153 9.39 2.88 -18.65
N ILE A 154 8.09 2.63 -18.56
CA ILE A 154 7.13 2.80 -19.66
C ILE A 154 6.18 3.94 -19.32
N LEU A 155 6.20 5.00 -20.11
CA LEU A 155 5.36 6.20 -19.92
C LEU A 155 4.33 6.37 -21.04
N ASP A 156 4.48 5.62 -22.12
CA ASP A 156 3.56 5.61 -23.26
C ASP A 156 2.45 4.58 -23.07
N LYS A 157 1.40 4.68 -23.88
CA LYS A 157 0.35 3.65 -23.94
C LYS A 157 0.96 2.27 -24.19
N PRO A 158 0.33 1.20 -23.66
CA PRO A 158 0.77 -0.15 -23.94
C PRO A 158 0.81 -0.46 -25.45
N ASP A 159 1.97 -0.92 -25.91
CA ASP A 159 2.17 -1.39 -27.28
C ASP A 159 3.07 -2.64 -27.27
N VAL A 160 2.48 -3.78 -27.62
CA VAL A 160 3.17 -5.07 -27.64
C VAL A 160 4.34 -5.10 -28.61
N ASN A 161 4.29 -4.35 -29.71
CA ASN A 161 5.32 -4.38 -30.73
C ASN A 161 6.60 -3.66 -30.28
N THR A 162 6.47 -2.61 -29.47
CA THR A 162 7.59 -1.76 -29.07
C THR A 162 8.04 -1.99 -27.62
N GLN A 163 7.19 -2.59 -26.77
CA GLN A 163 7.43 -2.66 -25.32
C GLN A 163 7.71 -4.08 -24.79
N SER A 164 7.52 -5.14 -25.60
CA SER A 164 7.65 -6.53 -25.13
C SER A 164 9.07 -6.93 -24.71
N PHE A 165 10.09 -6.25 -25.21
CA PHE A 165 11.51 -6.61 -24.99
C PHE A 165 12.36 -5.43 -24.50
N LEU A 166 11.74 -4.48 -23.80
CA LEU A 166 12.49 -3.34 -23.23
C LEU A 166 13.48 -3.82 -22.16
N PRO A 167 14.69 -3.28 -22.15
CA PRO A 167 15.64 -3.52 -21.08
C PRO A 167 15.14 -2.90 -19.77
N ARG A 168 15.68 -3.34 -18.65
CA ARG A 168 15.43 -2.70 -17.36
C ARG A 168 16.14 -1.36 -17.28
N ASP A 169 15.44 -0.34 -16.87
CA ASP A 169 16.00 0.95 -16.46
C ASP A 169 16.47 0.87 -15.01
N PRO A 170 17.50 1.62 -14.62
CA PRO A 170 17.94 1.70 -13.23
C PRO A 170 16.81 2.20 -12.31
N LYS A 171 16.71 1.62 -11.10
CA LYS A 171 15.76 2.06 -10.07
C LYS A 171 15.78 3.57 -9.86
N THR A 172 16.95 4.19 -9.89
CA THR A 172 17.11 5.64 -9.71
C THR A 172 16.40 6.47 -10.77
N LYS A 173 16.39 6.02 -12.04
CA LYS A 173 15.64 6.68 -13.13
C LYS A 173 14.13 6.58 -12.88
N ILE A 174 13.66 5.42 -12.44
CA ILE A 174 12.24 5.21 -12.13
C ILE A 174 11.84 6.03 -10.91
N THR A 175 12.68 6.08 -9.87
CA THR A 175 12.47 6.94 -8.69
C THR A 175 12.32 8.41 -9.07
N THR A 176 13.13 8.90 -10.00
CA THR A 176 13.00 10.28 -10.53
C THR A 176 11.61 10.52 -11.16
N GLN A 177 11.10 9.56 -11.93
CA GLN A 177 9.76 9.65 -12.52
C GLN A 177 8.66 9.57 -11.45
N ILE A 178 8.80 8.70 -10.45
CA ILE A 178 7.87 8.62 -9.31
C ILE A 178 7.76 9.98 -8.60
N ILE A 179 8.91 10.60 -8.31
CA ILE A 179 8.98 11.91 -7.67
C ILE A 179 8.31 12.99 -8.53
N GLN A 180 8.55 12.97 -9.84
CA GLN A 180 7.91 13.90 -10.77
C GLN A 180 6.39 13.73 -10.77
N ASP A 181 5.89 12.51 -10.94
CA ASP A 181 4.45 12.21 -10.94
C ASP A 181 3.78 12.64 -9.63
N LEU A 182 4.42 12.41 -8.48
CA LEU A 182 3.88 12.79 -7.16
C LEU A 182 3.89 14.31 -6.94
N ASN A 183 4.89 15.05 -7.44
CA ASN A 183 4.89 16.51 -7.36
C ASN A 183 3.81 17.12 -8.28
N ASP A 184 3.62 16.55 -9.47
CA ASP A 184 2.55 16.95 -10.37
C ASP A 184 1.17 16.68 -9.72
N ALA A 185 1.00 15.50 -9.13
CA ALA A 185 -0.21 15.14 -8.39
C ALA A 185 -0.45 16.08 -7.19
N PHE A 186 0.59 16.37 -6.39
CA PHE A 186 0.47 17.30 -5.27
C PHE A 186 0.00 18.69 -5.70
N THR A 187 0.43 19.15 -6.88
CA THR A 187 0.05 20.46 -7.43
C THR A 187 -1.37 20.46 -7.99
N ALA A 188 -1.78 19.37 -8.63
CA ALA A 188 -3.05 19.25 -9.32
C ALA A 188 -4.22 18.87 -8.40
N LEU A 189 -3.97 18.08 -7.37
CA LEU A 189 -5.03 17.53 -6.52
C LEU A 189 -5.52 18.52 -5.46
N PRO A 190 -6.83 18.47 -5.12
CA PRO A 190 -7.40 19.30 -4.05
C PRO A 190 -6.92 18.84 -2.66
N PRO A 191 -7.01 19.68 -1.63
CA PRO A 191 -6.64 19.32 -0.26
C PRO A 191 -7.59 18.30 0.37
N THR A 192 -8.79 18.14 -0.17
CA THR A 192 -9.78 17.15 0.24
C THR A 192 -10.46 16.65 -1.03
N SER A 193 -10.45 15.34 -1.24
CA SER A 193 -11.11 14.72 -2.39
C SER A 193 -12.64 14.91 -2.30
N SER A 194 -13.29 15.03 -3.44
CA SER A 194 -14.76 15.05 -3.54
C SER A 194 -15.40 13.69 -3.30
N GLN A 195 -14.64 12.62 -3.43
CA GLN A 195 -15.08 11.23 -3.27
C GLN A 195 -14.16 10.49 -2.31
N ILE A 196 -14.76 9.70 -1.40
CA ILE A 196 -14.01 8.82 -0.50
C ILE A 196 -13.20 7.81 -1.32
N GLY A 197 -11.99 7.51 -0.88
CA GLY A 197 -11.09 6.57 -1.55
C GLY A 197 -10.28 7.16 -2.70
N ARG A 198 -10.58 8.39 -3.15
CA ARG A 198 -9.75 9.08 -4.15
C ARG A 198 -8.56 9.79 -3.51
N ALA A 199 -7.47 9.83 -4.25
CA ALA A 199 -6.27 10.54 -3.83
C ALA A 199 -6.52 12.05 -3.71
N ASN A 200 -5.98 12.65 -2.66
CA ASN A 200 -5.90 14.09 -2.49
C ASN A 200 -4.42 14.52 -2.47
N LYS A 201 -4.16 15.83 -2.45
CA LYS A 201 -2.77 16.33 -2.44
C LYS A 201 -1.94 15.81 -1.27
N TRP A 202 -2.54 15.55 -0.12
CA TRP A 202 -1.82 15.07 1.05
C TRP A 202 -1.47 13.58 0.96
N ALA A 203 -2.29 12.80 0.26
CA ALA A 203 -1.94 11.42 -0.10
C ALA A 203 -0.70 11.41 -1.02
N ALA A 204 -0.64 12.31 -2.01
CA ALA A 204 0.54 12.46 -2.86
C ALA A 204 1.78 12.89 -2.06
N LYS A 205 1.64 13.83 -1.12
CA LYS A 205 2.75 14.27 -0.27
C LYS A 205 3.21 13.19 0.72
N ALA A 206 2.28 12.42 1.27
CA ALA A 206 2.57 11.28 2.15
C ALA A 206 3.32 10.16 1.43
N LEU A 207 2.89 9.81 0.20
CA LEU A 207 3.60 8.84 -0.61
C LEU A 207 5.00 9.36 -1.01
N LEU A 208 5.12 10.65 -1.30
CA LEU A 208 6.41 11.29 -1.60
C LEU A 208 7.38 11.20 -0.41
N ALA A 209 6.89 11.43 0.82
CA ALA A 209 7.69 11.26 2.03
C ALA A 209 8.21 9.83 2.16
N ARG A 210 7.38 8.83 1.89
CA ARG A 210 7.76 7.40 1.89
C ARG A 210 8.75 7.07 0.78
N VAL A 211 8.55 7.58 -0.44
CA VAL A 211 9.49 7.41 -1.57
C VAL A 211 10.85 7.97 -1.22
N TYR A 212 10.92 9.17 -0.68
CA TYR A 212 12.18 9.77 -0.26
C TYR A 212 12.87 8.96 0.84
N LEU A 213 12.12 8.53 1.87
CA LEU A 213 12.66 7.71 2.96
C LEU A 213 13.30 6.42 2.44
N TYR A 214 12.60 5.70 1.53
CA TYR A 214 13.06 4.42 0.98
C TYR A 214 14.27 4.55 0.03
N ASN A 215 14.56 5.76 -0.42
CA ASN A 215 15.73 6.07 -1.22
C ASN A 215 16.80 6.85 -0.43
N GLU A 216 16.71 6.88 0.91
CA GLU A 216 17.65 7.54 1.83
C GLU A 216 17.84 9.05 1.55
N MET A 217 16.82 9.67 0.93
CA MET A 217 16.75 11.11 0.69
C MET A 217 16.17 11.79 1.94
N TRP A 218 16.98 11.81 3.01
CA TRP A 218 16.52 12.12 4.36
C TRP A 218 15.94 13.53 4.51
N GLU A 219 16.57 14.53 3.89
CA GLU A 219 16.10 15.92 3.98
C GLU A 219 14.75 16.11 3.29
N GLU A 220 14.58 15.52 2.11
CA GLU A 220 13.34 15.56 1.35
C GLU A 220 12.23 14.78 2.05
N ALA A 221 12.55 13.63 2.64
CA ALA A 221 11.61 12.82 3.41
C ALA A 221 11.10 13.58 4.64
N GLU A 222 12.00 14.21 5.41
CA GLU A 222 11.67 15.06 6.55
C GLU A 222 10.74 16.21 6.13
N LYS A 223 11.11 16.97 5.10
CA LYS A 223 10.30 18.11 4.62
C LYS A 223 8.92 17.68 4.13
N ALA A 224 8.85 16.55 3.43
CA ALA A 224 7.57 16.05 2.92
C ALA A 224 6.65 15.56 4.06
N ALA A 225 7.19 14.82 5.04
CA ALA A 225 6.46 14.38 6.21
C ALA A 225 6.01 15.57 7.07
N GLU A 226 6.90 16.54 7.32
CA GLU A 226 6.59 17.77 8.05
C GLU A 226 5.46 18.57 7.40
N ALA A 227 5.43 18.64 6.07
CA ALA A 227 4.36 19.32 5.35
C ALA A 227 2.98 18.67 5.58
N VAL A 228 2.92 17.31 5.66
CA VAL A 228 1.69 16.60 6.00
C VAL A 228 1.30 16.87 7.46
N ILE A 229 2.25 16.84 8.40
CA ILE A 229 2.01 17.14 9.83
C ILE A 229 1.45 18.59 9.97
N LYS A 230 2.13 19.56 9.39
CA LYS A 230 1.74 20.99 9.45
C LYS A 230 0.43 21.30 8.73
N SER A 231 -0.06 20.39 7.87
CA SER A 231 -1.37 20.57 7.23
C SER A 231 -2.53 20.56 8.22
N ASN A 232 -2.35 19.92 9.37
CA ASN A 232 -3.37 19.70 10.40
C ASN A 232 -4.65 19.01 9.85
N LYS A 233 -4.51 18.24 8.76
CA LYS A 233 -5.62 17.49 8.13
C LYS A 233 -5.86 16.14 8.78
N TYR A 234 -4.84 15.59 9.41
CA TYR A 234 -4.86 14.26 10.00
C TYR A 234 -4.45 14.32 11.46
N SER A 235 -4.91 13.37 12.23
CA SER A 235 -4.52 13.19 13.64
C SER A 235 -4.65 11.71 14.01
N LEU A 236 -4.00 11.28 15.09
CA LEU A 236 -4.10 9.91 15.55
C LEU A 236 -5.54 9.56 15.95
N PHE A 237 -6.04 8.43 15.48
CA PHE A 237 -7.31 7.87 15.96
C PHE A 237 -7.12 7.36 17.38
N PRO A 238 -8.02 7.69 18.35
CA PRO A 238 -7.76 7.43 19.77
C PRO A 238 -7.63 5.95 20.13
N ASP A 239 -8.38 5.08 19.47
CA ASP A 239 -8.42 3.65 19.75
C ASP A 239 -7.64 2.85 18.71
N TYR A 240 -6.45 2.37 19.10
CA TYR A 240 -5.58 1.62 18.22
C TYR A 240 -6.20 0.30 17.73
N ARG A 241 -7.01 -0.37 18.56
CA ARG A 241 -7.66 -1.62 18.15
C ARG A 241 -8.72 -1.37 17.08
N ASN A 242 -9.55 -0.38 17.31
CA ASN A 242 -10.67 -0.05 16.43
C ASN A 242 -10.27 0.74 15.18
N LEU A 243 -9.07 1.29 15.13
CA LEU A 243 -8.51 1.95 13.94
C LEU A 243 -8.64 1.09 12.66
N PHE A 244 -8.55 -0.24 12.79
CA PHE A 244 -8.58 -1.20 11.69
C PHE A 244 -9.91 -1.96 11.60
N SER A 245 -10.97 -1.43 12.18
CA SER A 245 -12.28 -2.05 12.15
C SER A 245 -13.20 -1.39 11.12
N ARG A 246 -14.15 -2.16 10.59
CA ARG A 246 -15.15 -1.70 9.63
C ARG A 246 -15.94 -0.48 10.11
N ASP A 247 -16.25 -0.41 11.40
CA ASP A 247 -17.08 0.66 11.97
C ASP A 247 -16.35 2.01 12.08
N HIS A 248 -15.03 2.01 11.84
CA HIS A 248 -14.17 3.19 11.96
C HIS A 248 -13.34 3.44 10.69
N GLU A 249 -13.81 2.99 9.56
CA GLU A 249 -13.18 3.29 8.27
C GLU A 249 -13.18 4.80 7.97
N ASN A 250 -12.25 5.24 7.12
CA ASN A 250 -12.12 6.64 6.73
C ASN A 250 -12.00 7.62 7.92
N ASN A 251 -11.46 7.13 9.05
CA ASN A 251 -11.25 7.96 10.23
C ASN A 251 -10.12 8.99 10.02
N GLN A 252 -9.96 9.90 10.99
CA GLN A 252 -9.04 11.03 10.92
C GLN A 252 -7.54 10.67 10.77
N GLU A 253 -7.16 9.42 10.97
CA GLU A 253 -5.78 8.96 10.81
C GLU A 253 -5.50 8.45 9.40
N VAL A 254 -6.53 8.03 8.65
CA VAL A 254 -6.39 7.46 7.32
C VAL A 254 -6.05 8.55 6.31
N ILE A 255 -4.92 8.41 5.63
CA ILE A 255 -4.47 9.31 4.56
C ILE A 255 -4.88 8.77 3.20
N PHE A 256 -4.68 7.46 2.99
CA PHE A 256 -5.08 6.78 1.77
C PHE A 256 -5.27 5.28 2.04
N ASP A 257 -6.36 4.73 1.55
CA ASP A 257 -6.72 3.33 1.70
C ASP A 257 -7.38 2.78 0.43
N VAL A 258 -7.54 1.47 0.36
CA VAL A 258 -8.34 0.79 -0.67
C VAL A 258 -9.71 0.55 -0.09
N GLN A 259 -10.73 1.13 -0.73
CA GLN A 259 -12.13 1.04 -0.29
C GLN A 259 -12.74 -0.30 -0.72
N TYR A 260 -13.31 -1.03 0.21
CA TYR A 260 -14.10 -2.22 -0.05
C TYR A 260 -15.54 -2.00 0.39
N LEU A 261 -16.49 -2.69 -0.20
CA LEU A 261 -17.92 -2.54 0.10
C LEU A 261 -18.68 -3.83 -0.22
N TYR A 262 -19.24 -4.46 0.79
CA TYR A 262 -20.13 -5.60 0.60
C TYR A 262 -21.46 -5.16 -0.06
N PRO A 263 -22.02 -5.95 -0.98
CA PRO A 263 -21.52 -7.23 -1.51
C PRO A 263 -20.71 -7.11 -2.80
N THR A 264 -20.50 -5.92 -3.31
CA THR A 264 -20.01 -5.70 -4.70
C THR A 264 -18.49 -5.69 -4.79
N PHE A 265 -17.83 -5.09 -3.81
CA PHE A 265 -16.37 -4.95 -3.75
C PHE A 265 -15.86 -5.54 -2.44
N VAL A 266 -15.73 -6.86 -2.40
CA VAL A 266 -15.18 -7.60 -1.26
C VAL A 266 -13.79 -8.12 -1.59
N HIS A 267 -13.02 -8.47 -0.56
CA HIS A 267 -11.74 -9.13 -0.76
C HIS A 267 -11.93 -10.41 -1.59
N SER A 268 -11.23 -10.50 -2.72
CA SER A 268 -11.27 -11.68 -3.57
C SER A 268 -10.47 -12.82 -2.91
N GLY A 269 -11.01 -14.02 -3.00
CA GLY A 269 -10.39 -15.19 -2.40
C GLY A 269 -10.80 -15.35 -0.93
N ASP A 270 -9.93 -15.93 -0.15
CA ASP A 270 -10.14 -16.12 1.27
C ASP A 270 -10.20 -14.76 1.97
N GLY A 271 -11.36 -14.38 2.50
CA GLY A 271 -11.52 -13.17 3.29
C GLY A 271 -10.50 -13.13 4.43
N LEU A 272 -10.15 -11.93 4.91
CA LEU A 272 -9.19 -11.75 6.01
C LEU A 272 -9.53 -12.62 7.23
N ASP A 273 -10.81 -12.79 7.52
CA ASP A 273 -11.29 -13.64 8.59
C ASP A 273 -10.92 -15.11 8.42
N ILE A 274 -11.12 -15.64 7.23
CA ILE A 274 -10.81 -17.05 6.93
C ILE A 274 -9.32 -17.30 7.05
N VAL A 275 -8.53 -16.40 6.48
CA VAL A 275 -7.07 -16.44 6.54
C VAL A 275 -6.54 -16.40 7.98
N LEU A 276 -7.08 -15.51 8.81
CA LEU A 276 -6.59 -15.28 10.17
C LEU A 276 -7.20 -16.25 11.18
N ARG A 277 -8.49 -16.54 11.05
CA ARG A 277 -9.24 -17.28 12.08
C ARG A 277 -9.38 -18.77 11.79
N GLN A 278 -9.80 -19.13 10.58
CA GLN A 278 -10.09 -20.54 10.25
C GLN A 278 -8.80 -21.29 9.95
N PHE A 279 -7.97 -20.76 9.08
CA PHE A 279 -6.79 -21.47 8.61
C PHE A 279 -5.52 -21.05 9.34
N ASN A 280 -5.53 -19.91 10.05
CA ASN A 280 -4.31 -19.35 10.65
C ASN A 280 -3.14 -19.33 9.66
N THR A 281 -3.42 -18.97 8.41
CA THR A 281 -2.46 -19.05 7.29
C THR A 281 -1.29 -18.10 7.51
N ILE A 282 -1.55 -16.98 8.19
CA ILE A 282 -0.54 -16.01 8.61
C ILE A 282 -0.55 -16.00 10.13
N ALA A 283 0.53 -16.45 10.73
CA ALA A 283 0.66 -16.54 12.17
C ALA A 283 1.81 -15.66 12.67
N PRO A 284 1.58 -14.81 13.70
CA PRO A 284 2.67 -14.08 14.36
C PRO A 284 3.75 -15.04 14.86
N THR A 285 5.01 -14.62 14.76
CA THR A 285 6.14 -15.37 15.35
C THR A 285 6.32 -14.99 16.81
N LEU A 286 7.06 -15.82 17.54
CA LEU A 286 7.49 -15.48 18.91
C LEU A 286 8.36 -14.21 18.94
N ASP A 287 9.18 -13.99 17.91
CA ASP A 287 10.02 -12.80 17.80
C ASP A 287 9.17 -11.52 17.78
N LEU A 288 8.06 -11.51 17.03
CA LEU A 288 7.12 -10.38 17.08
C LEU A 288 6.48 -10.23 18.46
N VAL A 289 6.11 -11.32 19.13
CA VAL A 289 5.54 -11.29 20.49
C VAL A 289 6.53 -10.69 21.48
N MET A 290 7.79 -11.11 21.41
CA MET A 290 8.86 -10.58 22.30
C MET A 290 9.24 -9.14 21.98
N ALA A 291 9.02 -8.68 20.76
CA ALA A 291 9.33 -7.31 20.33
C ALA A 291 8.50 -6.23 21.02
N TYR A 292 7.34 -6.57 21.60
CA TYR A 292 6.56 -5.60 22.38
C TYR A 292 7.23 -5.37 23.73
N ASP A 293 7.38 -4.10 24.11
CA ASP A 293 7.88 -3.70 25.44
C ASP A 293 6.90 -4.12 26.55
N MET A 294 7.37 -4.08 27.79
CA MET A 294 6.51 -4.10 28.97
C MET A 294 5.72 -2.78 29.08
N LYS A 295 4.62 -2.77 29.82
CA LYS A 295 3.75 -1.58 29.98
C LYS A 295 4.46 -0.39 30.60
N ASP A 296 5.49 -0.64 31.41
CA ASP A 296 6.33 0.40 32.02
C ASP A 296 7.39 0.97 31.06
N GLY A 297 7.45 0.47 29.83
CA GLY A 297 8.39 0.90 28.79
C GLY A 297 9.73 0.17 28.81
N SER A 298 9.96 -0.75 29.73
CA SER A 298 11.14 -1.61 29.71
C SER A 298 11.05 -2.65 28.60
N PRO A 299 12.17 -3.08 28.01
CA PRO A 299 12.18 -4.20 27.08
C PRO A 299 11.69 -5.49 27.78
N TYR A 300 11.00 -6.36 27.00
CA TYR A 300 10.69 -7.70 27.49
C TYR A 300 11.98 -8.52 27.68
N THR A 301 12.04 -9.27 28.78
CA THR A 301 13.11 -10.22 29.09
C THR A 301 12.52 -11.58 29.45
N SER A 302 13.26 -12.66 29.20
CA SER A 302 12.77 -14.05 29.34
C SER A 302 12.44 -14.51 30.76
N ASP A 303 12.76 -13.73 31.76
CA ASP A 303 12.41 -13.93 33.18
C ASP A 303 11.02 -13.34 33.55
N GLN A 304 10.41 -12.61 32.65
CA GLN A 304 9.08 -12.02 32.81
C GLN A 304 8.00 -12.94 32.22
N ASP A 305 6.76 -12.76 32.69
CA ASP A 305 5.60 -13.39 32.06
C ASP A 305 5.41 -12.85 30.65
N LEU A 306 5.30 -13.76 29.69
CA LEU A 306 5.27 -13.42 28.25
C LEU A 306 4.04 -12.59 27.85
N TYR A 307 2.95 -12.70 28.61
CA TYR A 307 1.66 -12.13 28.23
C TYR A 307 1.11 -11.09 29.20
N THR A 308 1.74 -10.91 30.35
CA THR A 308 1.27 -10.00 31.40
C THR A 308 1.99 -8.67 31.33
N ASN A 309 1.26 -7.57 31.57
CA ASN A 309 1.81 -6.20 31.62
C ASN A 309 2.61 -5.79 30.37
N ARG A 310 2.13 -6.16 29.18
CA ARG A 310 2.76 -5.78 27.91
C ARG A 310 2.21 -4.46 27.38
N ASP A 311 2.90 -3.90 26.41
CA ASP A 311 2.43 -2.78 25.59
C ASP A 311 0.98 -3.04 25.11
N PRO A 312 0.04 -2.13 25.30
CA PRO A 312 -1.35 -2.33 24.88
C PRO A 312 -1.55 -2.69 23.42
N ARG A 313 -0.60 -2.29 22.53
CA ARG A 313 -0.64 -2.66 21.11
C ARG A 313 -0.47 -4.17 20.89
N PHE A 314 0.24 -4.86 21.81
CA PHE A 314 0.31 -6.33 21.82
C PHE A 314 -1.09 -6.96 21.87
N TYR A 315 -1.89 -6.56 22.85
CA TYR A 315 -3.26 -7.10 23.04
C TYR A 315 -4.22 -6.71 21.90
N ALA A 316 -3.94 -5.61 21.23
CA ALA A 316 -4.73 -5.14 20.08
C ALA A 316 -4.34 -5.84 18.77
N THR A 317 -3.16 -6.46 18.71
CA THR A 317 -2.61 -7.03 17.46
C THR A 317 -2.57 -8.55 17.46
N ILE A 318 -2.31 -9.17 18.62
CA ILE A 318 -2.03 -10.61 18.73
C ILE A 318 -3.03 -11.29 19.64
N VAL A 319 -3.51 -12.45 19.22
CA VAL A 319 -4.24 -13.42 20.03
C VAL A 319 -3.25 -14.48 20.50
N TYR A 320 -3.22 -14.73 21.79
CA TYR A 320 -2.24 -15.58 22.48
C TYR A 320 -2.94 -16.57 23.44
N PRO A 321 -2.29 -17.65 23.90
CA PRO A 321 -2.82 -18.57 24.90
C PRO A 321 -3.23 -17.86 26.21
N GLY A 322 -4.44 -18.10 26.67
CA GLY A 322 -5.03 -17.43 27.82
C GLY A 322 -5.83 -16.16 27.50
N ALA A 323 -5.70 -15.60 26.29
CA ALA A 323 -6.53 -14.47 25.85
C ALA A 323 -7.98 -14.89 25.62
N THR A 324 -8.91 -13.97 25.84
CA THR A 324 -10.30 -14.15 25.38
C THR A 324 -10.37 -13.77 23.90
N TYR A 325 -10.85 -14.69 23.09
CA TYR A 325 -11.07 -14.48 21.66
C TYR A 325 -12.35 -15.17 21.22
N MET A 326 -13.26 -14.45 20.61
CA MET A 326 -14.58 -14.95 20.22
C MET A 326 -15.37 -15.56 21.39
N GLY A 327 -15.31 -14.92 22.55
CA GLY A 327 -16.00 -15.39 23.76
C GLY A 327 -15.44 -16.65 24.41
N GLN A 328 -14.30 -17.17 23.93
CA GLN A 328 -13.63 -18.34 24.46
C GLN A 328 -12.21 -18.03 24.92
N ILE A 329 -11.72 -18.75 25.92
CA ILE A 329 -10.31 -18.71 26.31
C ILE A 329 -9.50 -19.51 25.30
N VAL A 330 -8.46 -18.90 24.74
CA VAL A 330 -7.52 -19.52 23.81
C VAL A 330 -6.66 -20.52 24.56
N THR A 331 -6.64 -21.76 24.12
CA THR A 331 -5.75 -22.82 24.64
C THR A 331 -4.42 -22.84 23.91
N GLU A 332 -3.40 -23.47 24.49
CA GLU A 332 -2.04 -23.52 23.90
C GLU A 332 -2.00 -24.22 22.54
N ASP A 333 -2.88 -25.17 22.32
CA ASP A 333 -3.00 -25.97 21.09
C ASP A 333 -3.91 -25.35 20.03
N LYS A 334 -4.56 -24.20 20.31
CA LYS A 334 -5.53 -23.59 19.40
C LYS A 334 -4.90 -23.18 18.06
N PHE A 335 -3.71 -22.63 18.08
CA PHE A 335 -3.00 -22.14 16.90
C PHE A 335 -1.71 -22.95 16.70
N VAL A 336 -1.83 -24.11 16.08
CA VAL A 336 -0.79 -25.14 16.01
C VAL A 336 0.52 -24.71 15.32
N ASN A 337 0.47 -23.66 14.48
CA ASN A 337 1.65 -23.26 13.71
C ASN A 337 2.68 -22.49 14.56
N THR A 338 2.22 -21.52 15.34
CA THR A 338 3.10 -20.65 16.17
C THR A 338 2.57 -20.45 17.59
N GLY A 339 1.38 -20.91 17.91
CA GLY A 339 0.67 -20.60 19.14
C GLY A 339 -0.13 -19.29 19.10
N TYR A 340 -0.07 -18.55 17.98
CA TYR A 340 -0.65 -17.21 17.86
C TYR A 340 -1.47 -17.04 16.60
N THR A 341 -2.39 -16.02 16.60
CA THR A 341 -2.97 -15.46 15.38
C THR A 341 -3.07 -13.95 15.47
N PHE A 342 -3.22 -13.27 14.32
CA PHE A 342 -3.44 -11.84 14.30
C PHE A 342 -4.87 -11.49 14.68
N LYS A 343 -5.01 -10.49 15.55
CA LYS A 343 -6.26 -9.88 15.94
C LYS A 343 -6.63 -8.68 15.05
N LYS A 344 -5.62 -7.98 14.56
CA LYS A 344 -5.76 -6.82 13.69
C LYS A 344 -6.51 -7.18 12.41
N TYR A 345 -7.35 -6.29 11.91
CA TYR A 345 -8.27 -6.52 10.78
C TYR A 345 -9.31 -7.63 11.00
N SER A 346 -9.44 -8.18 12.23
CA SER A 346 -10.51 -9.08 12.58
C SER A 346 -11.58 -8.35 13.41
N ARG A 347 -12.84 -8.76 13.32
CA ARG A 347 -13.95 -8.13 14.04
C ARG A 347 -14.44 -8.91 15.27
N TYR A 348 -13.64 -9.84 15.75
CA TYR A 348 -14.09 -10.88 16.68
C TYR A 348 -13.56 -10.75 18.10
N ASP A 349 -13.61 -9.55 18.66
CA ASP A 349 -13.32 -9.35 20.09
C ASP A 349 -14.45 -9.84 21.00
N THR A 350 -15.66 -10.03 20.45
CA THR A 350 -16.85 -10.49 21.16
C THR A 350 -17.33 -11.83 20.66
N ALA A 351 -18.15 -12.49 21.47
CA ALA A 351 -18.66 -13.84 21.19
C ALA A 351 -19.41 -13.97 19.86
N GLU A 352 -19.27 -15.14 19.23
CA GLU A 352 -20.16 -15.70 18.21
C GLU A 352 -20.27 -15.00 16.86
N ALA A 353 -19.22 -14.36 16.37
CA ALA A 353 -19.24 -13.96 14.98
C ALA A 353 -19.02 -15.18 14.06
N THR A 354 -19.94 -15.41 13.13
CA THR A 354 -19.77 -16.36 12.04
C THR A 354 -18.55 -15.98 11.20
N LEU A 355 -17.88 -16.97 10.62
CA LEU A 355 -16.85 -16.72 9.64
C LEU A 355 -17.45 -15.97 8.45
N ASP A 356 -16.78 -14.89 8.05
CA ASP A 356 -17.15 -14.10 6.89
C ASP A 356 -16.09 -14.24 5.80
N ASP A 357 -16.43 -15.00 4.77
CA ASP A 357 -15.60 -15.20 3.60
C ASP A 357 -15.59 -14.00 2.62
N LYS A 358 -16.44 -13.00 2.90
CA LYS A 358 -16.66 -11.82 2.06
C LYS A 358 -16.43 -10.53 2.85
N ASN A 359 -15.29 -10.45 3.51
CA ASN A 359 -14.90 -9.30 4.29
C ASN A 359 -14.67 -8.08 3.39
N ASP A 360 -15.20 -6.94 3.79
CA ASP A 360 -15.11 -5.65 3.11
C ASP A 360 -14.36 -4.59 3.94
N ILE A 361 -13.49 -4.99 4.85
CA ILE A 361 -12.67 -4.05 5.62
C ILE A 361 -11.67 -3.37 4.69
N ASN A 362 -11.63 -2.04 4.73
CA ASN A 362 -10.68 -1.23 3.95
C ASN A 362 -9.22 -1.54 4.31
N ILE A 363 -8.36 -1.54 3.32
CA ILE A 363 -6.91 -1.72 3.52
C ILE A 363 -6.22 -0.36 3.54
N ILE A 364 -5.77 0.05 4.72
CA ILE A 364 -5.06 1.31 4.91
C ILE A 364 -3.65 1.19 4.34
N LEU A 365 -3.31 2.02 3.34
CA LEU A 365 -1.99 2.07 2.72
C LEU A 365 -1.09 3.14 3.36
N MET A 366 -1.68 4.24 3.79
CA MET A 366 -0.97 5.34 4.46
C MET A 366 -1.83 5.95 5.56
N ARG A 367 -1.26 6.21 6.71
CA ARG A 367 -1.92 6.84 7.85
C ARG A 367 -0.99 7.82 8.58
N TYR A 368 -1.55 8.66 9.42
CA TYR A 368 -0.81 9.74 10.08
C TYR A 368 0.33 9.24 10.98
N ALA A 369 0.15 8.12 11.70
CA ALA A 369 1.24 7.54 12.48
C ALA A 369 2.45 7.15 11.62
N ASP A 370 2.24 6.71 10.37
CA ASP A 370 3.36 6.40 9.46
C ASP A 370 4.14 7.67 9.11
N ILE A 371 3.44 8.80 8.95
CA ILE A 371 4.07 10.09 8.66
C ILE A 371 4.91 10.59 9.85
N LEU A 372 4.41 10.42 11.08
CA LEU A 372 5.17 10.73 12.29
C LEU A 372 6.46 9.89 12.38
N MET A 373 6.38 8.60 12.04
CA MET A 373 7.57 7.72 12.05
C MET A 373 8.54 8.06 10.90
N ILE A 374 8.04 8.36 9.70
CA ILE A 374 8.88 8.83 8.58
C ILE A 374 9.62 10.13 8.97
N TYR A 375 8.92 11.07 9.60
CA TYR A 375 9.52 12.31 10.08
C TYR A 375 10.61 12.04 11.11
N ALA A 376 10.32 11.21 12.12
CA ALA A 376 11.26 10.88 13.18
C ALA A 376 12.53 10.20 12.64
N GLU A 377 12.35 9.21 11.75
CA GLU A 377 13.45 8.50 11.11
C GLU A 377 14.30 9.44 10.25
N ALA A 378 13.68 10.12 9.29
CA ALA A 378 14.39 10.99 8.36
C ALA A 378 15.18 12.10 9.08
N ARG A 379 14.57 12.70 10.11
CA ARG A 379 15.23 13.75 10.90
C ARG A 379 16.37 13.19 11.74
N ASN A 380 16.19 12.03 12.38
CA ASN A 380 17.25 11.37 13.11
C ASN A 380 18.44 11.00 12.20
N GLU A 381 18.16 10.51 10.99
CA GLU A 381 19.22 10.16 10.03
C GLU A 381 20.00 11.37 9.53
N ARG A 382 19.34 12.52 9.41
CA ARG A 382 19.97 13.76 8.96
C ARG A 382 20.80 14.45 10.04
N LEU A 383 20.38 14.34 11.30
CA LEU A 383 21.07 14.98 12.44
C LEU A 383 22.24 14.12 12.96
N SER A 384 23.20 14.75 13.63
CA SER A 384 24.24 14.05 14.38
C SER A 384 23.69 13.35 15.61
N GLU A 385 22.71 13.97 16.27
CA GLU A 385 22.01 13.47 17.45
C GLU A 385 20.51 13.81 17.33
N PRO A 386 19.61 12.99 17.90
CA PRO A 386 18.18 13.28 17.88
C PRO A 386 17.85 14.54 18.66
N ASP A 387 17.11 15.45 18.06
CA ASP A 387 16.59 16.64 18.75
C ASP A 387 15.19 16.39 19.37
N GLN A 388 14.65 17.39 20.07
CA GLN A 388 13.35 17.26 20.73
C GLN A 388 12.23 16.84 19.78
N SER A 389 12.24 17.30 18.52
CA SER A 389 11.15 16.99 17.57
C SER A 389 11.09 15.51 17.15
N VAL A 390 12.25 14.80 17.19
CA VAL A 390 12.28 13.35 16.99
C VAL A 390 11.55 12.63 18.15
N TYR A 391 11.84 13.06 19.38
CA TYR A 391 11.14 12.54 20.58
C TYR A 391 9.65 12.85 20.53
N ASP A 392 9.26 14.06 20.15
CA ASP A 392 7.86 14.49 20.11
C ASP A 392 7.05 13.65 19.12
N ALA A 393 7.59 13.38 17.93
CA ALA A 393 6.90 12.58 16.91
C ALA A 393 6.67 11.13 17.38
N ILE A 394 7.66 10.50 18.00
CA ILE A 394 7.53 9.15 18.57
C ILE A 394 6.57 9.17 19.75
N ASN A 395 6.67 10.17 20.62
CA ASN A 395 5.85 10.31 21.80
C ASN A 395 4.37 10.56 21.47
N GLU A 396 4.06 11.24 20.38
CA GLU A 396 2.68 11.40 19.92
C GLU A 396 2.03 10.03 19.69
N VAL A 397 2.72 9.12 19.01
CA VAL A 397 2.25 7.76 18.78
C VAL A 397 2.15 6.95 20.10
N ARG A 398 3.15 7.06 20.97
CA ARG A 398 3.19 6.38 22.28
C ARG A 398 2.09 6.88 23.22
N ASN A 399 1.73 8.15 23.13
CA ASN A 399 0.71 8.78 23.96
C ASN A 399 -0.74 8.59 23.45
N ARG A 400 -0.95 7.83 22.38
CA ARG A 400 -2.31 7.50 21.90
C ARG A 400 -3.20 7.08 23.08
N PRO A 401 -4.46 7.57 23.19
CA PRO A 401 -5.32 7.32 24.37
C PRO A 401 -5.46 5.85 24.77
N SER A 402 -5.57 4.93 23.81
CA SER A 402 -5.67 3.49 24.09
C SER A 402 -4.32 2.80 24.28
N VAL A 403 -3.19 3.49 24.10
CA VAL A 403 -1.83 2.94 24.20
C VAL A 403 -1.17 3.39 25.50
N LYS A 404 -0.98 4.69 25.71
CA LYS A 404 -0.45 5.27 26.95
C LYS A 404 0.85 4.58 27.43
N MET A 405 1.81 4.41 26.53
CA MET A 405 3.16 3.99 26.90
C MET A 405 3.93 5.16 27.53
N PRO A 406 4.89 4.91 28.43
CA PRO A 406 5.78 5.94 28.95
C PRO A 406 6.44 6.74 27.84
N LEU A 407 6.44 8.06 27.99
CA LEU A 407 7.04 8.95 26.99
C LEU A 407 8.56 8.98 27.17
N PHE A 408 9.26 9.05 26.06
CA PHE A 408 10.70 9.31 26.08
C PHE A 408 10.99 10.77 26.41
N ASP A 409 11.92 10.99 27.32
CA ASP A 409 12.32 12.32 27.79
C ASP A 409 13.76 12.60 27.34
N LYS A 410 13.94 13.54 26.44
CA LYS A 410 15.26 13.86 25.89
C LYS A 410 16.30 14.19 26.97
N THR A 411 15.89 14.82 28.07
CA THR A 411 16.82 15.22 29.13
C THR A 411 17.23 14.07 30.05
N LYS A 412 16.39 13.04 30.15
CA LYS A 412 16.65 11.85 31.00
C LYS A 412 17.22 10.70 30.19
N ASP A 413 16.60 10.38 29.06
CA ASP A 413 16.95 9.22 28.26
C ASP A 413 18.17 9.51 27.38
N ASN A 414 18.28 10.73 26.85
CA ASN A 414 19.39 11.23 26.03
C ASN A 414 19.94 10.20 25.03
N PHE A 415 19.03 9.60 24.26
CA PHE A 415 19.37 8.54 23.32
C PHE A 415 20.37 9.02 22.27
N THR A 416 21.37 8.18 21.99
CA THR A 416 22.19 8.35 20.78
C THR A 416 21.37 8.15 19.51
N LYS A 417 21.92 8.55 18.39
CA LYS A 417 21.31 8.33 17.06
C LYS A 417 20.96 6.85 16.83
N GLU A 418 21.87 5.94 17.21
CA GLU A 418 21.69 4.48 17.08
C GLU A 418 20.58 3.97 17.99
N GLN A 419 20.58 4.38 19.25
CA GLN A 419 19.51 4.01 20.19
C GLN A 419 18.15 4.53 19.73
N MET A 420 18.10 5.75 19.17
CA MET A 420 16.86 6.28 18.65
C MET A 420 16.37 5.50 17.43
N ARG A 421 17.28 4.96 16.57
CA ARG A 421 16.92 4.04 15.47
C ARG A 421 16.15 2.82 15.98
N GLU A 422 16.59 2.21 17.08
CA GLU A 422 15.88 1.08 17.68
C GLU A 422 14.48 1.50 18.15
N LYS A 423 14.34 2.71 18.73
CA LYS A 423 13.05 3.18 19.24
C LYS A 423 12.03 3.46 18.15
N TYR A 424 12.38 4.17 17.07
CA TYR A 424 11.40 4.38 16.00
C TYR A 424 11.19 3.12 15.16
N ALA A 425 12.19 2.29 14.91
CA ALA A 425 12.03 1.03 14.21
C ALA A 425 11.04 0.12 14.95
N MET A 426 11.16 0.00 16.28
CA MET A 426 10.23 -0.76 17.09
C MET A 426 8.81 -0.17 17.01
N ASN A 427 8.66 1.15 17.22
CA ASN A 427 7.34 1.77 17.12
C ASN A 427 6.74 1.65 15.72
N ASP A 428 7.55 1.64 14.68
CA ASP A 428 7.11 1.40 13.31
C ASP A 428 6.59 -0.03 13.13
N VAL A 429 7.34 -1.04 13.57
CA VAL A 429 6.91 -2.46 13.58
C VAL A 429 5.59 -2.64 14.33
N LEU A 430 5.48 -2.08 15.53
CA LEU A 430 4.31 -2.23 16.38
C LEU A 430 3.08 -1.46 15.88
N ASN A 431 3.28 -0.43 15.07
CA ASN A 431 2.20 0.36 14.50
C ASN A 431 1.73 -0.14 13.13
N LEU A 432 2.33 -1.17 12.57
CA LEU A 432 2.03 -1.58 11.20
C LEU A 432 0.54 -1.66 10.88
N PRO A 433 0.08 -0.94 9.82
CA PRO A 433 -0.64 -1.65 8.80
C PRO A 433 0.42 -2.50 8.09
N VAL A 434 0.03 -3.60 7.55
CA VAL A 434 0.92 -4.40 6.70
C VAL A 434 1.65 -3.46 5.75
N LYS A 435 2.90 -3.13 6.04
CA LYS A 435 3.70 -2.32 5.13
C LYS A 435 3.98 -3.19 3.93
N ALA A 436 3.47 -2.80 2.78
CA ALA A 436 3.86 -3.39 1.52
C ALA A 436 5.39 -3.31 1.39
N GLY A 437 6.02 -4.42 1.66
CA GLY A 437 7.41 -4.78 1.54
C GLY A 437 8.43 -3.66 1.67
N THR A 438 9.36 -3.79 2.55
CA THR A 438 10.79 -3.43 2.44
C THR A 438 11.40 -2.68 3.60
N THR A 439 10.71 -1.84 4.37
CA THR A 439 11.35 -1.15 5.51
C THR A 439 11.86 -2.14 6.57
N MET A 440 11.21 -3.30 6.72
CA MET A 440 11.62 -4.33 7.66
C MET A 440 12.85 -5.13 7.25
N ILE A 441 13.08 -5.34 5.94
CA ILE A 441 14.30 -6.03 5.47
C ILE A 441 15.53 -5.20 5.86
N PHE A 442 15.42 -3.86 5.85
CA PHE A 442 16.52 -2.98 6.28
C PHE A 442 16.69 -2.90 7.80
N ALA A 443 15.61 -2.82 8.57
CA ALA A 443 15.70 -2.76 10.03
C ALA A 443 16.24 -4.07 10.62
N VAL A 444 15.72 -5.22 10.17
CA VAL A 444 16.13 -6.54 10.66
C VAL A 444 17.49 -6.96 10.11
N GLY A 445 17.81 -6.64 8.87
CA GLY A 445 19.14 -6.91 8.28
C GLY A 445 20.26 -6.12 8.94
N LYS A 446 19.97 -4.97 9.58
CA LYS A 446 20.93 -4.23 10.41
C LYS A 446 21.03 -4.77 11.82
N LEU A 447 19.95 -5.30 12.40
CA LEU A 447 19.96 -5.94 13.73
C LEU A 447 20.66 -7.31 13.75
N GLN A 448 20.70 -8.02 12.60
CA GLN A 448 21.42 -9.29 12.49
C GLN A 448 22.92 -9.14 12.20
N LYS A 449 23.45 -7.92 12.03
CA LYS A 449 24.89 -7.67 11.79
C LYS A 449 25.66 -7.25 13.05
N ASN A 450 25.01 -7.20 14.20
CA ASN A 450 25.60 -7.08 15.52
C ASN A 450 25.25 -8.34 16.33
#